data_8879101b0e2b920706fdabf162430237
#
_entry.id   8879101b0e2b920706fdabf162430237
#
_cell.length_a   1.000
_cell.length_b   1.000
_cell.length_c   1.000
_cell.angle_alpha   90.00
_cell.angle_beta   90.00
_cell.angle_gamma   90.00
#
_symmetry.space_group_name_H-M   'P 1'
#
loop_
_entity.id
_entity.type
_entity.pdbx_description
1 polymer ?
#
loop_
_entity_poly.entity_id
_entity_poly.type
_entity_poly.pdbx_seq_one_letter_code
_entity_poly.pdbx_strand_id
1 'polypeptide(L)'
;MMRILALALAALAAPAAAADNWTMVWSDEFDGDKIDRSKWGFEVDCWGGGNDEHQCYTKSARNAGLEDGKLVITARHERVTGPALPEHLRRTSATPNAEATRDISSARLTTRGKAAWRYGKVEVSAKLPQGQGTWPAIWMLPEKDRYGTWAASGEIDILEAVNLGVPCAKCPGGRENTILGTLHFGGKWPNNKHKGEEVPFPAVLDGGFHTYAIEWGPEKITWLVDGKPYAVRTADEWSTTGSAARGAPFDQPFHLILNLAIGGKLAETRGLGGVRLDGYPKRMEIDWVRVWQAPDAKGISTGTGSEQGGK
;
A
#
# COMPACT_ATOMS: atom_id res chain seq x y z
N MET A 1 -36.33 64.53 -7.38
CA MET A 1 -36.57 63.23 -8.01
C MET A 1 -35.25 62.47 -7.98
N MET A 2 -35.12 61.54 -7.04
CA MET A 2 -33.91 60.75 -6.83
C MET A 2 -34.17 59.35 -7.36
N ARG A 3 -33.44 58.94 -8.43
CA ARG A 3 -33.54 57.59 -9.00
C ARG A 3 -32.60 56.64 -8.22
N ILE A 4 -33.20 55.67 -7.58
CA ILE A 4 -32.50 54.56 -6.92
C ILE A 4 -32.20 53.50 -7.97
N LEU A 5 -30.90 53.26 -8.22
CA LEU A 5 -30.45 52.21 -9.09
C LEU A 5 -30.33 50.94 -8.21
N ALA A 6 -31.14 49.92 -8.48
CA ALA A 6 -30.98 48.60 -7.82
C ALA A 6 -29.97 47.78 -8.58
N LEU A 7 -28.85 47.46 -7.94
CA LEU A 7 -27.88 46.49 -8.46
C LEU A 7 -28.40 45.08 -8.15
N ALA A 8 -28.72 44.33 -9.18
CA ALA A 8 -28.99 42.90 -9.07
C ALA A 8 -27.67 42.13 -8.93
N LEU A 9 -27.41 41.55 -7.80
CA LEU A 9 -26.31 40.57 -7.61
C LEU A 9 -26.74 39.23 -8.27
N ALA A 10 -26.13 38.87 -9.37
CA ALA A 10 -26.24 37.53 -9.94
C ALA A 10 -25.35 36.59 -9.12
N ALA A 11 -25.95 35.71 -8.33
CA ALA A 11 -25.26 34.61 -7.66
C ALA A 11 -24.85 33.59 -8.72
N LEU A 12 -23.57 33.50 -9.02
CA LEU A 12 -22.99 32.39 -9.79
C LEU A 12 -23.09 31.12 -8.92
N ALA A 13 -24.00 30.23 -9.25
CA ALA A 13 -24.05 28.88 -8.69
C ALA A 13 -22.79 28.14 -9.16
N ALA A 14 -21.90 27.81 -8.20
CA ALA A 14 -20.83 26.87 -8.47
C ALA A 14 -21.42 25.53 -8.93
N PRO A 15 -20.87 24.86 -9.95
CA PRO A 15 -21.34 23.54 -10.32
C PRO A 15 -21.17 22.61 -9.11
N ALA A 16 -22.27 21.97 -8.72
CA ALA A 16 -22.24 20.90 -7.74
C ALA A 16 -21.28 19.83 -8.29
N ALA A 17 -20.23 19.50 -7.53
CA ALA A 17 -19.38 18.37 -7.83
C ALA A 17 -20.32 17.15 -7.97
N ALA A 18 -20.24 16.46 -9.12
CA ALA A 18 -20.99 15.23 -9.30
C ALA A 18 -20.62 14.31 -8.12
N ALA A 19 -21.61 13.89 -7.34
CA ALA A 19 -21.39 12.90 -6.29
C ALA A 19 -20.86 11.66 -7.00
N ASP A 20 -19.60 11.30 -6.74
CA ASP A 20 -19.02 10.08 -7.27
C ASP A 20 -19.87 8.91 -6.77
N ASN A 21 -20.60 8.28 -7.69
CA ASN A 21 -21.49 7.13 -7.40
C ASN A 21 -20.61 5.87 -7.17
N TRP A 22 -19.77 5.89 -6.15
CA TRP A 22 -18.96 4.76 -5.75
C TRP A 22 -19.85 3.66 -5.14
N THR A 23 -19.72 2.44 -5.64
CA THR A 23 -20.33 1.25 -5.05
C THR A 23 -19.25 0.45 -4.35
N MET A 24 -19.42 0.13 -3.06
CA MET A 24 -18.51 -0.73 -2.33
C MET A 24 -18.61 -2.16 -2.89
N VAL A 25 -17.50 -2.67 -3.40
CA VAL A 25 -17.40 -3.99 -4.05
C VAL A 25 -16.68 -5.02 -3.20
N TRP A 26 -15.90 -4.57 -2.22
CA TRP A 26 -15.18 -5.44 -1.29
C TRP A 26 -14.83 -4.68 -0.03
N SER A 27 -14.83 -5.38 1.11
CA SER A 27 -14.32 -4.84 2.37
C SER A 27 -13.82 -5.94 3.29
N ASP A 28 -13.02 -5.55 4.27
CA ASP A 28 -12.77 -6.29 5.49
C ASP A 28 -12.75 -5.32 6.67
N GLU A 29 -13.71 -5.48 7.57
CA GLU A 29 -13.88 -4.67 8.77
C GLU A 29 -13.16 -5.29 9.98
N PHE A 30 -12.53 -6.46 9.80
CA PHE A 30 -11.79 -7.22 10.81
C PHE A 30 -12.55 -7.53 12.10
N ASP A 31 -13.88 -7.58 12.05
CA ASP A 31 -14.80 -7.81 13.18
C ASP A 31 -14.96 -9.29 13.57
N GLY A 32 -14.26 -10.19 12.89
CA GLY A 32 -14.23 -11.63 13.19
C GLY A 32 -13.27 -12.00 14.32
N ASP A 33 -13.25 -13.29 14.66
CA ASP A 33 -12.31 -13.85 15.65
C ASP A 33 -10.92 -14.19 15.08
N LYS A 34 -10.82 -14.29 13.76
CA LYS A 34 -9.59 -14.70 13.04
C LYS A 34 -9.53 -14.01 11.69
N ILE A 35 -8.31 -13.78 11.21
CA ILE A 35 -8.05 -13.29 9.85
C ILE A 35 -8.77 -14.19 8.84
N ASP A 36 -9.63 -13.62 8.01
CA ASP A 36 -10.38 -14.34 6.97
C ASP A 36 -9.43 -14.82 5.88
N ARG A 37 -9.18 -16.14 5.85
CA ARG A 37 -8.28 -16.78 4.89
C ARG A 37 -8.86 -16.84 3.48
N SER A 38 -10.13 -16.56 3.29
CA SER A 38 -10.72 -16.38 1.97
C SER A 38 -10.37 -15.02 1.36
N LYS A 39 -10.10 -14.01 2.20
CA LYS A 39 -9.70 -12.66 1.81
C LYS A 39 -8.18 -12.47 1.80
N TRP A 40 -7.46 -13.06 2.77
CA TRP A 40 -6.04 -12.82 3.01
C TRP A 40 -5.16 -14.05 2.89
N GLY A 41 -4.07 -13.92 2.15
CA GLY A 41 -2.90 -14.79 2.17
C GLY A 41 -1.80 -14.23 3.07
N PHE A 42 -0.76 -15.02 3.31
CA PHE A 42 0.48 -14.56 3.93
C PHE A 42 1.65 -14.84 2.99
N GLU A 43 2.53 -13.89 2.85
CA GLU A 43 3.85 -14.13 2.29
C GLU A 43 4.81 -14.48 3.42
N VAL A 44 5.64 -15.52 3.19
CA VAL A 44 6.54 -16.05 4.21
C VAL A 44 7.93 -16.19 3.61
N ASP A 45 8.83 -15.33 4.02
CA ASP A 45 10.22 -15.33 3.61
C ASP A 45 11.08 -14.43 4.51
N CYS A 46 12.40 -14.57 4.35
CA CYS A 46 13.42 -13.75 4.98
C CYS A 46 14.26 -12.99 3.93
N TRP A 47 13.66 -12.72 2.77
CA TRP A 47 14.35 -12.13 1.61
C TRP A 47 14.72 -10.65 1.81
N GLY A 48 13.94 -9.93 2.63
CA GLY A 48 14.15 -8.50 2.83
C GLY A 48 13.64 -7.65 1.67
N GLY A 49 12.58 -8.10 0.96
CA GLY A 49 11.86 -7.32 -0.05
C GLY A 49 12.68 -6.90 -1.29
N GLY A 50 13.96 -7.33 -1.41
CA GLY A 50 14.91 -6.78 -2.38
C GLY A 50 15.49 -5.43 -1.97
N ASN A 51 15.15 -4.94 -0.77
CA ASN A 51 15.53 -3.64 -0.23
C ASN A 51 16.48 -3.73 0.97
N ASP A 52 17.04 -4.92 1.24
CA ASP A 52 17.88 -5.22 2.39
C ASP A 52 17.15 -5.04 3.75
N GLU A 53 15.84 -5.26 3.78
CA GLU A 53 15.02 -5.22 4.99
C GLU A 53 15.45 -6.30 5.98
N HIS A 54 15.26 -6.07 7.28
CA HIS A 54 15.85 -6.88 8.35
C HIS A 54 14.95 -7.97 8.90
N GLN A 55 13.65 -7.99 8.59
CA GLN A 55 12.70 -8.98 9.11
C GLN A 55 12.60 -10.24 8.25
N CYS A 56 12.17 -11.32 8.89
CA CYS A 56 11.43 -12.38 8.21
C CYS A 56 9.94 -12.10 8.31
N TYR A 57 9.20 -12.26 7.22
CA TYR A 57 7.74 -12.32 7.26
C TYR A 57 7.29 -13.73 7.62
N THR A 58 6.33 -13.83 8.53
CA THR A 58 5.80 -15.09 9.05
C THR A 58 4.27 -15.13 8.96
N LYS A 59 3.68 -16.31 9.14
CA LYS A 59 2.23 -16.51 9.30
C LYS A 59 1.83 -16.74 10.77
N SER A 60 2.71 -16.40 11.71
CA SER A 60 2.46 -16.56 13.14
C SER A 60 1.37 -15.57 13.60
N ALA A 61 0.45 -16.04 14.44
CA ALA A 61 -0.53 -15.17 15.11
C ALA A 61 0.14 -14.12 16.01
N ARG A 62 1.41 -14.29 16.37
CA ARG A 62 2.19 -13.29 17.10
C ARG A 62 2.61 -12.11 16.23
N ASN A 63 2.65 -12.30 14.88
CA ASN A 63 3.02 -11.27 13.93
C ASN A 63 1.81 -10.68 13.19
N ALA A 64 0.71 -11.42 13.04
CA ALA A 64 -0.55 -10.87 12.57
C ALA A 64 -1.74 -11.60 13.18
N GLY A 65 -2.66 -10.85 13.74
CA GLY A 65 -3.86 -11.34 14.39
C GLY A 65 -4.94 -10.28 14.44
N LEU A 66 -6.14 -10.67 14.88
CA LEU A 66 -7.22 -9.71 15.16
C LEU A 66 -7.22 -9.40 16.66
N GLU A 67 -7.29 -8.12 16.99
CA GLU A 67 -7.36 -7.60 18.35
C GLU A 67 -8.35 -6.43 18.38
N ASP A 68 -9.37 -6.50 19.21
CA ASP A 68 -10.39 -5.45 19.38
C ASP A 68 -11.02 -4.97 18.06
N GLY A 69 -11.38 -5.90 17.18
CA GLY A 69 -11.98 -5.60 15.89
C GLY A 69 -11.01 -4.96 14.87
N LYS A 70 -9.71 -5.23 14.98
CA LYS A 70 -8.69 -4.68 14.09
C LYS A 70 -7.70 -5.74 13.69
N LEU A 71 -7.17 -5.65 12.48
CA LEU A 71 -5.97 -6.38 12.10
C LEU A 71 -4.73 -5.70 12.69
N VAL A 72 -3.94 -6.46 13.42
CA VAL A 72 -2.69 -5.97 14.02
C VAL A 72 -1.51 -6.71 13.42
N ILE A 73 -0.65 -5.99 12.71
CA ILE A 73 0.64 -6.48 12.23
C ILE A 73 1.70 -6.06 13.25
N THR A 74 2.43 -7.05 13.78
CA THR A 74 3.38 -6.84 14.86
C THR A 74 4.78 -7.27 14.44
N ALA A 75 5.71 -6.32 14.38
CA ALA A 75 7.13 -6.63 14.29
C ALA A 75 7.71 -6.86 15.68
N ARG A 76 8.51 -7.92 15.82
CA ARG A 76 9.10 -8.35 17.09
C ARG A 76 10.60 -8.51 16.97
N HIS A 77 11.32 -8.08 17.97
CA HIS A 77 12.75 -8.39 18.12
C HIS A 77 12.85 -9.81 18.66
N GLU A 78 12.97 -10.77 17.77
CA GLU A 78 13.13 -12.19 18.09
C GLU A 78 13.81 -12.90 16.92
N ARG A 79 14.64 -13.91 17.26
CA ARG A 79 15.33 -14.72 16.26
C ARG A 79 14.34 -15.63 15.54
N VAL A 80 14.36 -15.60 14.22
CA VAL A 80 13.46 -16.39 13.38
C VAL A 80 14.21 -16.89 12.13
N THR A 81 13.92 -18.13 11.74
CA THR A 81 14.45 -18.77 10.53
C THR A 81 13.29 -19.11 9.60
N GLY A 82 13.45 -18.86 8.32
CA GLY A 82 12.45 -19.15 7.31
C GLY A 82 13.05 -19.17 5.90
N PRO A 83 12.22 -19.36 4.86
CA PRO A 83 12.68 -19.38 3.48
C PRO A 83 13.49 -18.13 3.13
N ALA A 84 14.65 -18.31 2.53
CA ALA A 84 15.50 -17.19 2.13
C ALA A 84 14.89 -16.34 0.99
N LEU A 85 14.00 -16.94 0.20
CA LEU A 85 13.36 -16.31 -0.95
C LEU A 85 11.83 -16.40 -0.85
N PRO A 86 11.09 -15.42 -1.41
CA PRO A 86 9.64 -15.50 -1.55
C PRO A 86 9.23 -16.63 -2.51
N GLU A 87 8.00 -17.11 -2.40
CA GLU A 87 7.54 -18.30 -3.13
C GLU A 87 7.75 -18.21 -4.65
N HIS A 88 7.46 -17.07 -5.25
CA HIS A 88 7.59 -16.89 -6.69
C HIS A 88 9.04 -16.99 -7.20
N LEU A 89 10.02 -16.54 -6.40
CA LEU A 89 11.45 -16.67 -6.73
C LEU A 89 11.98 -18.07 -6.42
N ARG A 90 11.43 -18.78 -5.42
CA ARG A 90 11.83 -20.15 -5.12
C ARG A 90 11.58 -21.11 -6.27
N ARG A 91 10.50 -20.90 -7.02
CA ARG A 91 10.11 -21.79 -8.15
C ARG A 91 11.16 -21.86 -9.26
N THR A 92 12.00 -20.84 -9.41
CA THR A 92 13.04 -20.77 -10.44
C THR A 92 14.45 -20.73 -9.86
N SER A 93 14.59 -20.80 -8.53
CA SER A 93 15.88 -20.74 -7.84
C SER A 93 16.65 -22.06 -7.95
N ALA A 94 17.97 -21.97 -8.05
CA ALA A 94 18.86 -23.12 -7.89
C ALA A 94 18.86 -23.68 -6.45
N THR A 95 18.43 -22.88 -5.48
CA THR A 95 18.36 -23.24 -4.06
C THR A 95 16.96 -22.97 -3.47
N PRO A 96 15.91 -23.67 -3.94
CA PRO A 96 14.53 -23.36 -3.58
C PRO A 96 14.22 -23.55 -2.09
N ASN A 97 14.98 -24.37 -1.40
CA ASN A 97 14.82 -24.69 0.03
C ASN A 97 15.84 -23.96 0.91
N ALA A 98 16.56 -22.96 0.37
CA ALA A 98 17.48 -22.16 1.17
C ALA A 98 16.71 -21.43 2.28
N GLU A 99 17.28 -21.42 3.48
CA GLU A 99 16.77 -20.70 4.64
C GLU A 99 17.67 -19.52 4.99
N ALA A 100 17.09 -18.52 5.60
CA ALA A 100 17.82 -17.40 6.20
C ALA A 100 17.30 -17.17 7.63
N THR A 101 18.17 -16.65 8.48
CA THR A 101 17.85 -16.28 9.85
C THR A 101 17.95 -14.78 10.01
N ARG A 102 16.98 -14.19 10.70
CA ARG A 102 16.92 -12.78 11.06
C ARG A 102 16.61 -12.65 12.55
N ASP A 103 16.87 -11.49 13.11
CA ASP A 103 16.59 -11.19 14.52
C ASP A 103 15.31 -10.34 14.67
N ILE A 104 14.51 -10.23 13.61
CA ILE A 104 13.22 -9.56 13.60
C ILE A 104 12.22 -10.40 12.85
N SER A 105 11.06 -10.63 13.44
CA SER A 105 9.89 -11.21 12.78
C SER A 105 8.83 -10.14 12.52
N SER A 106 8.05 -10.27 11.43
CA SER A 106 6.92 -9.43 11.11
C SER A 106 5.91 -10.20 10.25
N ALA A 107 4.91 -9.52 9.70
CA ALA A 107 3.97 -10.14 8.76
C ALA A 107 3.74 -9.28 7.52
N ARG A 108 3.39 -9.97 6.43
CA ARG A 108 2.97 -9.43 5.15
C ARG A 108 1.75 -10.18 4.66
N LEU A 109 0.62 -9.48 4.59
CA LEU A 109 -0.65 -10.02 4.14
C LEU A 109 -0.92 -9.57 2.71
N THR A 110 -1.61 -10.41 1.94
CA THR A 110 -1.92 -10.11 0.55
C THR A 110 -3.29 -10.65 0.15
N THR A 111 -3.98 -9.96 -0.75
CA THR A 111 -5.21 -10.46 -1.39
C THR A 111 -4.91 -11.23 -2.68
N ARG A 112 -3.66 -11.49 -3.04
CA ARG A 112 -3.26 -12.23 -4.25
C ARG A 112 -3.96 -13.57 -4.38
N GLY A 113 -4.53 -13.84 -5.56
CA GLY A 113 -5.29 -15.06 -5.83
C GLY A 113 -6.64 -15.14 -5.12
N LYS A 114 -7.08 -14.07 -4.46
CA LYS A 114 -8.32 -13.97 -3.68
C LYS A 114 -9.19 -12.79 -4.13
N ALA A 115 -8.59 -11.60 -4.23
CA ALA A 115 -9.23 -10.40 -4.74
C ALA A 115 -8.20 -9.49 -5.40
N ALA A 116 -8.57 -8.96 -6.56
CA ALA A 116 -7.79 -7.98 -7.30
C ALA A 116 -8.74 -7.06 -8.07
N TRP A 117 -8.37 -5.81 -8.21
CA TRP A 117 -9.23 -4.79 -8.81
C TRP A 117 -8.47 -4.06 -9.91
N ARG A 118 -9.19 -3.65 -10.92
CA ARG A 118 -8.73 -2.68 -11.91
C ARG A 118 -9.60 -1.45 -11.78
N TYR A 119 -8.98 -0.33 -11.46
CA TYR A 119 -9.61 0.94 -11.18
C TYR A 119 -10.52 0.91 -9.95
N GLY A 120 -10.83 2.06 -9.44
CA GLY A 120 -11.67 2.23 -8.27
C GLY A 120 -11.02 3.08 -7.19
N LYS A 121 -11.65 3.15 -6.04
CA LYS A 121 -11.10 3.74 -4.83
C LYS A 121 -10.71 2.60 -3.88
N VAL A 122 -9.46 2.58 -3.44
CA VAL A 122 -8.96 1.68 -2.38
C VAL A 122 -8.63 2.55 -1.18
N GLU A 123 -9.20 2.24 -0.03
CA GLU A 123 -9.04 3.03 1.19
C GLU A 123 -8.81 2.12 2.39
N VAL A 124 -7.86 2.49 3.23
CA VAL A 124 -7.46 1.75 4.42
C VAL A 124 -7.42 2.69 5.61
N SER A 125 -8.14 2.37 6.68
CA SER A 125 -8.01 3.05 7.96
C SER A 125 -6.93 2.37 8.78
N ALA A 126 -5.84 3.07 9.05
CA ALA A 126 -4.70 2.51 9.75
C ALA A 126 -4.06 3.50 10.74
N LYS A 127 -3.51 2.93 11.82
CA LYS A 127 -2.61 3.59 12.76
C LYS A 127 -1.22 3.02 12.56
N LEU A 128 -0.27 3.90 12.24
CA LEU A 128 1.08 3.51 11.86
C LEU A 128 2.01 3.42 13.08
N PRO A 129 2.98 2.49 13.06
CA PRO A 129 3.99 2.39 14.10
C PRO A 129 4.96 3.56 14.05
N GLN A 130 5.42 3.99 15.22
CA GLN A 130 6.49 4.97 15.33
C GLN A 130 7.81 4.30 15.76
N GLY A 131 8.92 4.88 15.33
CA GLY A 131 10.25 4.49 15.77
C GLY A 131 11.24 4.28 14.62
N GLN A 132 12.52 4.38 14.97
CA GLN A 132 13.61 4.28 14.01
C GLN A 132 13.72 2.89 13.40
N GLY A 133 13.71 2.84 12.08
CA GLY A 133 13.76 1.62 11.29
C GLY A 133 12.38 1.05 10.95
N THR A 134 11.25 1.59 11.45
CA THR A 134 9.92 1.12 11.02
C THR A 134 9.63 1.57 9.58
N TRP A 135 9.00 0.67 8.81
CA TRP A 135 8.56 0.93 7.43
C TRP A 135 7.22 0.22 7.18
N PRO A 136 6.09 0.77 7.67
CA PRO A 136 4.76 0.31 7.29
C PRO A 136 4.45 0.64 5.84
N ALA A 137 3.76 -0.27 5.15
CA ALA A 137 3.33 -0.07 3.77
C ALA A 137 1.93 -0.64 3.51
N ILE A 138 1.16 0.10 2.71
CA ILE A 138 -0.12 -0.24 2.13
C ILE A 138 0.05 -0.03 0.63
N TRP A 139 0.06 -1.10 -0.17
CA TRP A 139 0.47 -1.04 -1.55
C TRP A 139 -0.15 -2.15 -2.41
N MET A 140 0.05 -2.09 -3.70
CA MET A 140 -0.55 -3.02 -4.64
C MET A 140 0.44 -3.48 -5.69
N LEU A 141 0.37 -4.78 -6.03
CA LEU A 141 1.08 -5.37 -7.16
C LEU A 141 0.08 -5.95 -8.18
N PRO A 142 0.48 -6.05 -9.45
CA PRO A 142 -0.36 -6.66 -10.47
C PRO A 142 -0.66 -8.11 -10.12
N GLU A 143 -1.89 -8.56 -10.40
CA GLU A 143 -2.27 -9.96 -10.21
C GLU A 143 -1.50 -10.89 -11.15
N LYS A 144 -1.10 -10.37 -12.31
CA LYS A 144 -0.27 -11.07 -13.31
C LYS A 144 0.77 -10.12 -13.89
N ASP A 145 1.95 -10.64 -14.18
CA ASP A 145 3.05 -9.91 -14.82
C ASP A 145 2.79 -9.71 -16.34
N ARG A 146 1.66 -9.06 -16.66
CA ARG A 146 1.17 -8.89 -18.04
C ARG A 146 2.17 -8.23 -18.97
N TYR A 147 2.94 -7.29 -18.44
CA TYR A 147 3.89 -6.47 -19.20
C TYR A 147 5.35 -6.82 -18.91
N GLY A 148 5.58 -7.88 -18.14
CA GLY A 148 6.90 -8.34 -17.70
C GLY A 148 7.06 -8.27 -16.19
N THR A 149 8.19 -8.75 -15.71
CA THR A 149 8.50 -8.73 -14.26
C THR A 149 8.62 -7.31 -13.73
N TRP A 150 8.63 -7.18 -12.43
CA TRP A 150 8.74 -5.90 -11.72
C TRP A 150 9.87 -4.99 -12.30
N ALA A 151 9.65 -3.70 -12.56
CA ALA A 151 8.39 -2.96 -12.42
C ALA A 151 7.67 -2.74 -13.77
N ALA A 152 7.94 -3.58 -14.78
CA ALA A 152 7.30 -3.44 -16.09
C ALA A 152 5.78 -3.62 -16.02
N SER A 153 5.28 -4.44 -15.08
CA SER A 153 3.84 -4.62 -14.84
C SER A 153 3.27 -3.67 -13.77
N GLY A 154 4.10 -2.77 -13.22
CA GLY A 154 3.67 -1.72 -12.29
C GLY A 154 3.67 -2.12 -10.82
N GLU A 155 3.63 -1.09 -9.95
CA GLU A 155 3.37 -1.14 -8.51
C GLU A 155 2.74 0.18 -8.10
N ILE A 156 1.77 0.13 -7.20
CA ILE A 156 1.08 1.31 -6.67
C ILE A 156 1.22 1.30 -5.14
N ASP A 157 2.00 2.24 -4.62
CA ASP A 157 2.14 2.44 -3.18
C ASP A 157 1.11 3.48 -2.73
N ILE A 158 0.07 3.00 -2.04
CA ILE A 158 -0.99 3.85 -1.48
C ILE A 158 -0.44 4.65 -0.32
N LEU A 159 0.36 4.00 0.51
CA LEU A 159 1.06 4.59 1.64
C LEU A 159 2.37 3.87 1.87
N GLU A 160 3.42 4.64 2.04
CA GLU A 160 4.63 4.26 2.75
C GLU A 160 4.98 5.34 3.77
N ALA A 161 5.59 4.94 4.86
CA ALA A 161 6.20 5.84 5.82
C ALA A 161 7.41 5.17 6.48
N VAL A 162 8.42 5.96 6.84
CA VAL A 162 9.60 5.42 7.51
C VAL A 162 9.97 6.27 8.72
N ASN A 163 10.44 5.62 9.78
CA ASN A 163 11.02 6.31 10.94
C ASN A 163 10.08 7.32 11.62
N LEU A 164 8.75 7.13 11.54
CA LEU A 164 7.80 8.09 12.10
C LEU A 164 8.10 8.42 13.58
N GLY A 165 8.01 9.68 13.93
CA GLY A 165 8.22 10.19 15.29
C GLY A 165 9.67 10.29 15.73
N VAL A 166 10.63 9.87 14.91
CA VAL A 166 12.07 10.01 15.22
C VAL A 166 12.48 11.47 15.13
N PRO A 167 13.33 11.98 16.08
CA PRO A 167 13.83 13.35 16.01
C PRO A 167 14.51 13.65 14.67
N CYS A 168 14.07 14.71 14.02
CA CYS A 168 14.54 15.16 12.71
C CYS A 168 14.54 16.68 12.66
N ALA A 169 15.70 17.29 12.76
CA ALA A 169 15.83 18.75 12.81
C ALA A 169 15.33 19.47 11.54
N LYS A 170 15.30 18.77 10.41
CA LYS A 170 14.84 19.31 9.11
C LYS A 170 13.36 19.04 8.84
N CYS A 171 12.73 18.18 9.62
CA CYS A 171 11.32 17.82 9.44
C CYS A 171 10.40 18.85 10.11
N PRO A 172 9.22 19.12 9.55
CA PRO A 172 8.21 19.95 10.19
C PRO A 172 7.86 19.42 11.59
N GLY A 173 7.90 20.32 12.60
CA GLY A 173 7.68 19.95 14.00
C GLY A 173 8.85 19.18 14.66
N GLY A 174 10.02 19.10 14.01
CA GLY A 174 11.23 18.51 14.59
C GLY A 174 11.23 16.96 14.69
N ARG A 175 10.26 16.31 14.06
CA ARG A 175 10.13 14.85 14.02
C ARG A 175 9.78 14.36 12.62
N GLU A 176 10.24 13.16 12.26
CA GLU A 176 9.82 12.50 11.02
C GLU A 176 8.32 12.23 11.04
N ASN A 177 7.62 12.78 10.05
CA ASN A 177 6.17 12.69 9.90
C ASN A 177 5.73 12.66 8.43
N THR A 178 6.64 12.23 7.55
CA THR A 178 6.39 12.17 6.11
C THR A 178 5.64 10.90 5.74
N ILE A 179 4.64 11.05 4.89
CA ILE A 179 3.98 9.95 4.18
C ILE A 179 4.31 10.04 2.69
N LEU A 180 4.34 8.88 2.04
CA LEU A 180 4.70 8.74 0.63
C LEU A 180 3.58 8.01 -0.11
N GLY A 181 3.31 8.45 -1.35
CA GLY A 181 2.56 7.70 -2.35
C GLY A 181 3.40 7.61 -3.61
N THR A 182 3.54 6.42 -4.20
CA THR A 182 4.49 6.18 -5.29
C THR A 182 3.89 5.28 -6.36
N LEU A 183 4.33 5.46 -7.60
CA LEU A 183 4.16 4.51 -8.71
C LEU A 183 5.54 4.00 -9.11
N HIS A 184 5.69 2.66 -9.23
CA HIS A 184 6.83 2.05 -9.89
C HIS A 184 6.39 1.46 -11.23
N PHE A 185 7.16 1.72 -12.30
CA PHE A 185 6.79 1.40 -13.67
C PHE A 185 8.00 1.37 -14.61
N GLY A 186 7.78 1.30 -15.91
CA GLY A 186 8.81 1.39 -16.94
C GLY A 186 9.27 0.02 -17.43
N GLY A 187 10.52 -0.34 -17.13
CA GLY A 187 11.10 -1.64 -17.47
C GLY A 187 11.23 -2.55 -16.26
N LYS A 188 11.61 -3.81 -16.52
CA LYS A 188 12.08 -4.70 -15.45
C LYS A 188 13.34 -4.13 -14.82
N TRP A 189 13.55 -4.45 -13.53
CA TRP A 189 14.78 -4.03 -12.84
C TRP A 189 16.05 -4.45 -13.63
N PRO A 190 17.08 -3.62 -13.75
CA PRO A 190 17.25 -2.30 -13.11
C PRO A 190 16.74 -1.10 -13.94
N ASN A 191 15.97 -1.31 -15.00
CA ASN A 191 15.45 -0.25 -15.87
C ASN A 191 14.07 0.28 -15.44
N ASN A 192 13.71 0.07 -14.18
CA ASN A 192 12.51 0.61 -13.59
C ASN A 192 12.61 2.11 -13.35
N LYS A 193 11.46 2.76 -13.35
CA LYS A 193 11.27 4.16 -12.98
C LYS A 193 10.30 4.23 -11.82
N HIS A 194 10.30 5.33 -11.10
CA HIS A 194 9.29 5.65 -10.11
C HIS A 194 8.89 7.12 -10.19
N LYS A 195 7.68 7.41 -9.75
CA LYS A 195 7.16 8.76 -9.54
C LYS A 195 6.28 8.77 -8.31
N GLY A 196 6.67 9.52 -7.32
CA GLY A 196 5.95 9.64 -6.07
C GLY A 196 5.79 11.09 -5.62
N GLU A 197 5.13 11.24 -4.49
CA GLU A 197 5.05 12.47 -3.73
C GLU A 197 5.29 12.15 -2.26
N GLU A 198 6.10 12.97 -1.62
CA GLU A 198 6.39 12.91 -0.20
C GLU A 198 5.81 14.16 0.44
N VAL A 199 4.94 13.99 1.41
CA VAL A 199 4.31 15.12 2.09
C VAL A 199 4.41 14.99 3.60
N PRO A 200 4.70 16.08 4.30
CA PRO A 200 4.57 16.13 5.76
C PRO A 200 3.09 15.94 6.14
N PHE A 201 2.86 15.04 7.08
CA PHE A 201 1.54 14.79 7.65
C PHE A 201 1.67 14.67 9.18
N PRO A 202 1.81 15.79 9.92
CA PRO A 202 2.08 15.77 11.34
C PRO A 202 1.06 15.00 12.18
N ALA A 203 -0.20 14.93 11.74
CA ALA A 203 -1.26 14.18 12.43
C ALA A 203 -0.94 12.69 12.52
N VAL A 204 -0.13 12.11 11.63
CA VAL A 204 0.29 10.70 11.71
C VAL A 204 0.94 10.33 13.04
N LEU A 205 1.42 11.32 13.80
CA LEU A 205 2.07 11.14 15.09
C LEU A 205 1.12 11.27 16.30
N ASP A 206 -0.15 11.59 16.10
CA ASP A 206 -1.12 11.77 17.20
C ASP A 206 -1.54 10.46 17.85
N GLY A 207 -1.21 9.33 17.22
CA GLY A 207 -1.52 7.98 17.70
C GLY A 207 -2.94 7.54 17.36
N GLY A 208 -3.65 8.29 16.49
CA GLY A 208 -4.97 7.96 15.96
C GLY A 208 -4.94 7.11 14.70
N PHE A 209 -6.13 6.77 14.22
CA PHE A 209 -6.33 6.17 12.91
C PHE A 209 -6.51 7.27 11.87
N HIS A 210 -5.88 7.08 10.71
CA HIS A 210 -6.04 7.92 9.54
C HIS A 210 -6.43 7.06 8.34
N THR A 211 -7.14 7.66 7.39
CA THR A 211 -7.48 6.97 6.15
C THR A 211 -6.46 7.29 5.05
N TYR A 212 -5.91 6.25 4.45
CA TYR A 212 -5.00 6.33 3.32
C TYR A 212 -5.70 5.73 2.10
N ALA A 213 -5.75 6.48 1.00
CA ALA A 213 -6.52 6.04 -0.15
C ALA A 213 -5.87 6.42 -1.48
N ILE A 214 -6.25 5.68 -2.52
CA ILE A 214 -6.12 6.10 -3.91
C ILE A 214 -7.49 6.13 -4.58
N GLU A 215 -7.69 7.10 -5.47
CA GLU A 215 -8.70 7.06 -6.52
C GLU A 215 -7.98 6.80 -7.84
N TRP A 216 -8.23 5.64 -8.40
CA TRP A 216 -7.50 5.11 -9.55
C TRP A 216 -8.44 4.93 -10.73
N GLY A 217 -8.17 5.65 -11.80
CA GLY A 217 -8.87 5.57 -13.08
C GLY A 217 -7.91 5.37 -14.25
N PRO A 218 -8.45 5.22 -15.47
CA PRO A 218 -7.63 4.99 -16.66
C PRO A 218 -6.69 6.15 -17.00
N GLU A 219 -7.06 7.37 -16.58
CA GLU A 219 -6.35 8.60 -16.96
C GLU A 219 -5.48 9.18 -15.84
N LYS A 220 -5.78 8.80 -14.57
CA LYS A 220 -5.09 9.36 -13.41
C LYS A 220 -5.21 8.47 -12.18
N ILE A 221 -4.24 8.64 -11.28
CA ILE A 221 -4.25 8.11 -9.92
C ILE A 221 -4.08 9.30 -8.99
N THR A 222 -4.98 9.41 -8.00
CA THR A 222 -4.96 10.45 -6.96
C THR A 222 -4.75 9.81 -5.61
N TRP A 223 -3.81 10.29 -4.82
CA TRP A 223 -3.59 9.86 -3.43
C TRP A 223 -4.28 10.80 -2.46
N LEU A 224 -4.91 10.22 -1.45
CA LEU A 224 -5.62 10.96 -0.43
C LEU A 224 -5.19 10.49 0.97
N VAL A 225 -5.17 11.43 1.91
CA VAL A 225 -5.10 11.16 3.34
C VAL A 225 -6.25 11.89 4.02
N ASP A 226 -7.02 11.19 4.87
CA ASP A 226 -8.24 11.70 5.52
C ASP A 226 -9.20 12.39 4.53
N GLY A 227 -9.39 11.75 3.37
CA GLY A 227 -10.24 12.25 2.30
C GLY A 227 -9.70 13.47 1.55
N LYS A 228 -8.51 13.97 1.88
CA LYS A 228 -7.89 15.14 1.23
C LYS A 228 -6.83 14.69 0.23
N PRO A 229 -6.95 15.06 -1.06
CA PRO A 229 -5.93 14.73 -2.05
C PRO A 229 -4.62 15.47 -1.74
N TYR A 230 -3.49 14.77 -1.88
CA TYR A 230 -2.17 15.35 -1.74
C TYR A 230 -1.25 15.12 -2.94
N ALA A 231 -1.57 14.14 -3.78
CA ALA A 231 -0.80 13.86 -4.99
C ALA A 231 -1.72 13.40 -6.12
N VAL A 232 -1.32 13.72 -7.35
CA VAL A 232 -1.98 13.25 -8.59
C VAL A 232 -0.90 12.89 -9.59
N ARG A 233 -1.08 11.74 -10.28
CA ARG A 233 -0.28 11.37 -11.45
C ARG A 233 -1.23 11.03 -12.60
N THR A 234 -0.86 11.41 -13.80
CA THR A 234 -1.67 11.20 -15.01
C THR A 234 -1.04 10.17 -15.92
N ALA A 235 -1.83 9.60 -16.83
CA ALA A 235 -1.39 8.57 -17.75
C ALA A 235 -0.26 8.99 -18.72
N ASP A 236 0.04 10.28 -18.80
CA ASP A 236 1.18 10.79 -19.55
C ASP A 236 2.50 10.72 -18.79
N GLU A 237 2.44 10.43 -17.49
CA GLU A 237 3.61 10.40 -16.59
C GLU A 237 4.17 9.00 -16.37
N TRP A 238 3.45 7.96 -16.78
CA TRP A 238 3.91 6.59 -16.68
C TRP A 238 3.96 5.87 -18.03
N SER A 239 4.63 4.75 -18.08
CA SER A 239 4.78 3.94 -19.30
C SER A 239 5.30 2.56 -18.92
N THR A 240 5.27 1.61 -19.85
CA THR A 240 5.95 0.33 -19.68
C THR A 240 6.64 -0.09 -20.97
N THR A 241 7.74 -0.83 -20.84
CA THR A 241 8.42 -1.43 -21.99
C THR A 241 7.61 -2.59 -22.60
N GLY A 242 6.62 -3.11 -21.88
CA GLY A 242 5.79 -4.23 -22.31
C GLY A 242 4.57 -3.83 -23.14
N SER A 243 4.26 -2.53 -23.29
CA SER A 243 3.11 -2.06 -24.07
C SER A 243 3.25 -0.58 -24.43
N ALA A 244 2.73 -0.20 -25.60
CA ALA A 244 2.57 1.20 -26.01
C ALA A 244 1.20 1.79 -25.60
N ALA A 245 0.32 1.01 -24.95
CA ALA A 245 -0.98 1.49 -24.51
C ALA A 245 -0.81 2.55 -23.40
N ARG A 246 -1.50 3.69 -23.55
CA ARG A 246 -1.36 4.86 -22.66
C ARG A 246 -1.65 4.57 -21.19
N GLY A 247 -2.60 3.69 -20.89
CA GLY A 247 -2.94 3.30 -19.51
C GLY A 247 -1.99 2.29 -18.87
N ALA A 248 -1.16 1.59 -19.67
CA ALA A 248 -0.25 0.56 -19.18
C ALA A 248 0.93 1.18 -18.37
N PRO A 249 1.33 0.53 -17.27
CA PRO A 249 0.96 -0.79 -16.78
C PRO A 249 -0.26 -0.84 -15.85
N PHE A 250 -0.88 0.30 -15.54
CA PHE A 250 -1.93 0.43 -14.52
C PHE A 250 -3.35 0.16 -15.06
N ASP A 251 -3.47 -0.52 -16.20
CA ASP A 251 -4.73 -0.90 -16.87
C ASP A 251 -5.10 -2.38 -16.69
N GLN A 252 -4.60 -2.99 -15.64
CA GLN A 252 -4.81 -4.40 -15.27
C GLN A 252 -5.20 -4.54 -13.80
N PRO A 253 -5.70 -5.72 -13.36
CA PRO A 253 -6.01 -5.94 -11.95
C PRO A 253 -4.76 -5.95 -11.06
N PHE A 254 -4.85 -5.29 -9.90
CA PHE A 254 -3.85 -5.27 -8.84
C PHE A 254 -4.46 -5.85 -7.55
N HIS A 255 -3.68 -6.63 -6.83
CA HIS A 255 -3.99 -7.11 -5.49
C HIS A 255 -3.35 -6.23 -4.42
N LEU A 256 -3.96 -6.17 -3.24
CA LEU A 256 -3.50 -5.36 -2.12
C LEU A 256 -2.51 -6.12 -1.25
N ILE A 257 -1.55 -5.39 -0.70
CA ILE A 257 -0.54 -5.89 0.24
C ILE A 257 -0.47 -4.94 1.44
N LEU A 258 -0.43 -5.53 2.64
CA LEU A 258 -0.26 -4.83 3.91
C LEU A 258 0.92 -5.44 4.65
N ASN A 259 1.91 -4.64 5.02
CA ASN A 259 3.06 -5.14 5.77
C ASN A 259 3.70 -4.10 6.69
N LEU A 260 4.47 -4.59 7.63
CA LEU A 260 5.39 -3.80 8.43
C LEU A 260 6.81 -4.33 8.22
N ALA A 261 7.59 -3.64 7.39
CA ALA A 261 9.01 -3.87 7.22
C ALA A 261 9.82 -3.15 8.31
N ILE A 262 11.05 -3.60 8.51
CA ILE A 262 12.01 -3.01 9.45
C ILE A 262 13.36 -2.86 8.77
N GLY A 263 13.94 -1.68 8.84
CA GLY A 263 15.21 -1.36 8.18
C GLY A 263 15.06 -1.27 6.66
N GLY A 264 16.12 -1.58 5.97
CA GLY A 264 16.19 -1.53 4.52
C GLY A 264 16.50 -0.15 3.96
N LYS A 265 16.75 -0.12 2.65
CA LYS A 265 17.31 1.05 1.96
C LYS A 265 16.52 2.34 2.23
N LEU A 266 15.19 2.31 2.17
CA LEU A 266 14.40 3.52 2.35
C LEU A 266 14.48 4.04 3.80
N ALA A 267 14.29 3.17 4.80
CA ALA A 267 14.33 3.56 6.19
C ALA A 267 15.72 4.02 6.65
N GLU A 268 16.79 3.39 6.15
CA GLU A 268 18.17 3.64 6.59
C GLU A 268 18.84 4.80 5.87
N THR A 269 18.48 5.06 4.60
CA THR A 269 19.07 6.16 3.81
C THR A 269 18.51 7.54 4.17
N ARG A 270 17.42 7.62 4.92
CA ARG A 270 16.88 8.89 5.41
C ARG A 270 17.73 9.58 6.49
N GLY A 271 18.93 9.08 6.73
CA GLY A 271 19.95 9.76 7.54
C GLY A 271 19.68 9.74 9.03
N LEU A 272 18.78 8.88 9.50
CA LEU A 272 18.39 8.79 10.92
C LEU A 272 19.13 7.68 11.68
N GLY A 273 20.04 6.97 11.03
CA GLY A 273 20.99 6.09 11.71
C GLY A 273 20.58 4.64 11.92
N GLY A 274 20.02 3.97 10.89
CA GLY A 274 19.74 2.53 10.91
C GLY A 274 18.53 2.14 11.76
N VAL A 275 18.52 0.91 12.25
CA VAL A 275 17.40 0.36 13.04
C VAL A 275 17.71 0.42 14.52
N ARG A 276 16.76 0.86 15.34
CA ARG A 276 16.82 0.73 16.80
C ARG A 276 15.99 -0.45 17.25
N LEU A 277 16.59 -1.29 18.08
CA LEU A 277 15.96 -2.52 18.60
C LEU A 277 15.22 -2.32 19.93
N ASP A 278 15.27 -1.12 20.49
CA ASP A 278 14.50 -0.74 21.68
C ASP A 278 13.05 -0.41 21.33
N GLY A 279 12.16 -0.61 22.29
CA GLY A 279 10.74 -0.30 22.14
C GLY A 279 9.97 -1.25 21.21
N TYR A 280 10.41 -2.49 21.05
CA TYR A 280 9.62 -3.56 20.46
C TYR A 280 8.61 -4.15 21.47
N PRO A 281 7.45 -4.68 21.03
CA PRO A 281 7.05 -4.82 19.63
C PRO A 281 6.63 -3.49 18.98
N LYS A 282 6.78 -3.41 17.64
CA LYS A 282 6.22 -2.34 16.81
C LYS A 282 4.92 -2.84 16.19
N ARG A 283 3.88 -2.01 16.16
CA ARG A 283 2.54 -2.43 15.74
C ARG A 283 1.97 -1.48 14.69
N MET A 284 1.48 -2.04 13.59
CA MET A 284 0.61 -1.38 12.63
C MET A 284 -0.80 -1.93 12.85
N GLU A 285 -1.75 -1.06 13.16
CA GLU A 285 -3.13 -1.44 13.41
C GLU A 285 -3.99 -1.00 12.23
N ILE A 286 -4.80 -1.89 11.68
CA ILE A 286 -5.69 -1.62 10.55
C ILE A 286 -7.13 -1.86 11.03
N ASP A 287 -7.93 -0.80 11.01
CA ASP A 287 -9.32 -0.81 11.44
C ASP A 287 -10.22 -1.45 10.39
N TRP A 288 -10.05 -1.04 9.14
CA TRP A 288 -10.75 -1.61 8.00
C TRP A 288 -10.02 -1.38 6.67
N VAL A 289 -10.39 -2.18 5.68
CA VAL A 289 -10.04 -2.02 4.27
C VAL A 289 -11.31 -2.02 3.45
N ARG A 290 -11.47 -1.03 2.57
CA ARG A 290 -12.66 -0.89 1.72
C ARG A 290 -12.27 -0.59 0.29
N VAL A 291 -12.97 -1.19 -0.66
CA VAL A 291 -12.78 -0.97 -2.09
C VAL A 291 -14.10 -0.62 -2.74
N TRP A 292 -14.11 0.45 -3.50
CA TRP A 292 -15.25 0.91 -4.27
C TRP A 292 -14.91 0.97 -5.75
N GLN A 293 -15.93 0.79 -6.58
CA GLN A 293 -15.81 1.01 -8.02
C GLN A 293 -16.95 1.93 -8.50
N ALA A 294 -16.65 2.74 -9.52
CA ALA A 294 -17.67 3.51 -10.21
C ALA A 294 -18.56 2.57 -11.05
N PRO A 295 -19.85 2.91 -11.29
CA PRO A 295 -20.78 2.10 -12.07
C PRO A 295 -20.27 1.70 -13.46
N ASP A 296 -19.42 2.53 -14.07
CA ASP A 296 -18.88 2.35 -15.42
C ASP A 296 -17.58 1.53 -15.44
N ALA A 297 -17.01 1.22 -14.28
CA ALA A 297 -15.78 0.41 -14.16
C ALA A 297 -16.09 -1.07 -14.42
N LYS A 298 -16.51 -1.41 -15.65
CA LYS A 298 -16.71 -2.81 -16.08
C LYS A 298 -15.37 -3.52 -16.13
N GLY A 299 -15.15 -4.43 -15.19
CA GLY A 299 -13.95 -5.25 -15.16
C GLY A 299 -13.62 -5.81 -13.78
N ILE A 300 -14.64 -6.33 -13.08
CA ILE A 300 -14.44 -7.04 -11.82
C ILE A 300 -13.89 -8.42 -12.13
N SER A 301 -12.71 -8.74 -11.65
CA SER A 301 -12.30 -10.11 -11.42
C SER A 301 -12.44 -10.41 -9.93
N THR A 302 -13.61 -10.80 -9.49
CA THR A 302 -13.73 -11.55 -8.24
C THR A 302 -13.26 -12.97 -8.54
N GLY A 303 -12.07 -13.33 -8.10
CA GLY A 303 -11.55 -14.66 -8.26
C GLY A 303 -12.29 -15.69 -7.42
N THR A 304 -13.34 -16.27 -7.99
CA THR A 304 -13.86 -17.57 -7.61
C THR A 304 -14.09 -18.36 -8.88
N GLY A 305 -13.02 -18.84 -9.49
CA GLY A 305 -13.02 -19.76 -10.62
C GLY A 305 -12.44 -21.08 -10.17
N SER A 306 -13.26 -21.96 -9.59
CA SER A 306 -12.99 -23.40 -9.63
C SER A 306 -13.09 -23.83 -11.09
N GLU A 307 -11.99 -23.94 -11.79
CA GLU A 307 -11.95 -24.77 -12.99
C GLU A 307 -12.10 -26.23 -12.56
N GLN A 308 -13.32 -26.71 -12.65
CA GLN A 308 -13.60 -28.16 -12.67
C GLN A 308 -13.01 -28.71 -13.96
N GLY A 309 -12.10 -29.67 -13.80
CA GLY A 309 -11.55 -30.44 -14.87
C GLY A 309 -12.66 -31.17 -15.64
N GLY A 310 -12.58 -31.10 -16.94
CA GLY A 310 -13.37 -31.87 -17.89
C GLY A 310 -12.46 -32.56 -18.90
N LYS A 311 -12.23 -33.84 -18.68
CA LYS A 311 -11.81 -34.90 -19.57
C LYS A 311 -10.62 -34.67 -20.52
#